data_d5ac7a075331d9a09b0992e20a3e3170
#
_entry.id   d5ac7a075331d9a09b0992e20a3e3170
#
_cell.length_a   1.000
_cell.length_b   1.000
_cell.length_c   1.000
_cell.angle_alpha   90.00
_cell.angle_beta   90.00
_cell.angle_gamma   90.00
#
_symmetry.space_group_name_H-M   'P 1'
#
loop_
_entity.id
_entity.type
_entity.pdbx_description
1 polymer ?
#
loop_
_entity_poly.entity_id
_entity_poly.type
_entity_poly.pdbx_seq_one_letter_code
_entity_poly.pdbx_strand_id
1 'polypeptide(L)'
;MQKEALTNMLIPKRVKHRKVQRGRMKGKATRGNVVCYGEFGLQTTECGWITGNQIEAARIAVNRYIKRGGKVWIKVFPDKPITKKPAETRMGSGKGSPEYWVAVVKPGRVLIEIAGVSEEVAREALRLAMHKLPVKCKIIAREAAEMEGETNEG
;
A
#
# COMPACT_ATOMS: atom_id res chain seq x y z
N MET A 1 13.19 3.60 20.63
CA MET A 1 13.46 2.22 20.17
C MET A 1 12.37 1.63 19.29
N GLN A 2 11.11 1.65 19.71
CA GLN A 2 10.01 1.11 18.89
C GLN A 2 9.78 1.87 17.58
N LYS A 3 9.98 3.17 17.55
CA LYS A 3 9.83 3.98 16.34
C LYS A 3 10.90 3.68 15.29
N GLU A 4 12.12 3.43 15.73
CA GLU A 4 13.22 3.11 14.83
C GLU A 4 13.05 1.72 14.19
N ALA A 5 12.58 0.74 14.95
CA ALA A 5 12.32 -0.60 14.45
C ALA A 5 11.19 -0.60 13.40
N LEU A 6 10.12 0.15 13.62
CA LEU A 6 9.01 0.28 12.66
C LEU A 6 9.42 1.02 11.39
N THR A 7 10.23 2.07 11.51
CA THR A 7 10.75 2.81 10.38
C THR A 7 11.69 1.94 9.54
N ASN A 8 12.51 1.09 10.18
CA ASN A 8 13.44 0.20 9.49
C ASN A 8 12.74 -0.94 8.73
N MET A 9 11.56 -1.38 9.18
CA MET A 9 10.81 -2.45 8.51
C MET A 9 10.29 -2.08 7.12
N LEU A 10 10.01 -0.80 6.88
CA LEU A 10 9.44 -0.31 5.62
C LEU A 10 10.43 0.56 4.83
N ILE A 11 11.72 0.33 5.03
CA ILE A 11 12.78 0.97 4.25
C ILE A 11 13.58 -0.13 3.56
N PRO A 12 13.95 0.03 2.27
CA PRO A 12 14.79 -0.93 1.59
C PRO A 12 16.14 -1.08 2.30
N LYS A 13 16.56 -2.31 2.57
CA LYS A 13 17.85 -2.59 3.22
C LYS A 13 19.03 -2.27 2.34
N ARG A 14 18.88 -2.43 1.03
CA ARG A 14 19.90 -2.15 0.02
C ARG A 14 19.31 -1.34 -1.11
N VAL A 15 20.01 -0.28 -1.49
CA VAL A 15 19.56 0.59 -2.56
C VAL A 15 20.70 0.80 -3.54
N LYS A 16 20.46 0.45 -4.80
CA LYS A 16 21.43 0.66 -5.87
C LYS A 16 21.62 2.15 -6.17
N HIS A 17 20.54 2.92 -6.13
CA HIS A 17 20.55 4.36 -6.29
C HIS A 17 19.73 4.99 -5.16
N ARG A 18 20.37 5.84 -4.36
CA ARG A 18 19.71 6.52 -3.23
C ARG A 18 18.73 7.61 -3.67
N LYS A 19 18.95 8.17 -4.85
CA LYS A 19 18.12 9.24 -5.40
C LYS A 19 17.61 8.82 -6.76
N VAL A 20 16.32 9.03 -7.01
CA VAL A 20 15.70 8.74 -8.30
C VAL A 20 14.88 9.94 -8.76
N GLN A 21 14.65 10.01 -10.05
CA GLN A 21 13.81 11.05 -10.62
C GLN A 21 12.35 10.81 -10.24
N ARG A 22 11.57 11.91 -10.20
CA ARG A 22 10.17 11.85 -9.82
C ARG A 22 9.34 10.88 -10.67
N GLY A 23 9.59 10.86 -11.99
CA GLY A 23 8.89 10.00 -12.91
C GLY A 23 7.44 10.43 -13.16
N ARG A 24 6.72 9.60 -13.92
CA ARG A 24 5.32 9.84 -14.27
C ARG A 24 4.45 8.72 -13.73
N MET A 25 3.28 9.08 -13.21
CA MET A 25 2.29 8.12 -12.68
C MET A 25 1.13 7.94 -13.66
N LYS A 26 1.43 7.59 -14.91
CA LYS A 26 0.40 7.39 -15.93
C LYS A 26 -0.01 5.92 -16.04
N GLY A 27 -1.23 5.70 -16.47
CA GLY A 27 -1.78 4.38 -16.76
C GLY A 27 -2.42 3.71 -15.55
N LYS A 28 -2.87 2.49 -15.77
CA LYS A 28 -3.49 1.63 -14.75
C LYS A 28 -2.53 0.54 -14.33
N ALA A 29 -2.73 -0.01 -13.14
CA ALA A 29 -1.95 -1.14 -12.67
C ALA A 29 -2.22 -2.38 -13.54
N THR A 30 -1.16 -2.99 -14.05
CA THR A 30 -1.24 -4.24 -14.83
C THR A 30 -0.91 -5.46 -13.97
N ARG A 31 -0.20 -5.24 -12.86
CA ARG A 31 0.14 -6.27 -11.88
C ARG A 31 -0.37 -5.85 -10.51
N GLY A 32 -0.72 -6.82 -9.69
CA GLY A 32 -1.24 -6.55 -8.35
C GLY A 32 -2.59 -5.84 -8.37
N ASN A 33 -3.40 -6.08 -9.39
CA ASN A 33 -4.71 -5.47 -9.57
C ASN A 33 -5.87 -6.40 -9.19
N VAL A 34 -5.59 -7.59 -8.71
CA VAL A 34 -6.58 -8.56 -8.27
C VAL A 34 -6.24 -9.07 -6.89
N VAL A 35 -7.25 -9.55 -6.15
CA VAL A 35 -7.05 -10.18 -4.85
C VAL A 35 -6.52 -11.60 -5.07
N CYS A 36 -5.30 -11.87 -4.57
CA CYS A 36 -4.58 -13.13 -4.80
C CYS A 36 -4.58 -14.06 -3.59
N TYR A 37 -4.32 -13.53 -2.41
CA TYR A 37 -4.13 -14.33 -1.19
C TYR A 37 -5.33 -14.28 -0.26
N GLY A 38 -6.04 -13.16 -0.23
CA GLY A 38 -7.17 -12.94 0.65
C GLY A 38 -8.51 -13.18 -0.01
N GLU A 39 -9.58 -12.83 0.69
CA GLU A 39 -10.94 -12.86 0.21
C GLU A 39 -11.43 -11.45 -0.17
N PHE A 40 -10.92 -10.44 0.53
CA PHE A 40 -11.24 -9.03 0.32
C PHE A 40 -9.97 -8.22 0.21
N GLY A 41 -10.01 -7.15 -0.54
CA GLY A 41 -8.87 -6.27 -0.72
C GLY A 41 -9.25 -4.81 -0.81
N LEU A 42 -8.27 -3.96 -0.55
CA LEU A 42 -8.37 -2.51 -0.71
C LEU A 42 -7.63 -2.13 -1.98
N GLN A 43 -8.37 -1.63 -2.97
CA GLN A 43 -7.83 -1.28 -4.28
C GLN A 43 -7.89 0.23 -4.48
N THR A 44 -6.80 0.82 -4.98
CA THR A 44 -6.77 2.25 -5.28
C THR A 44 -7.61 2.59 -6.50
N THR A 45 -8.25 3.75 -6.47
CA THR A 45 -8.99 4.30 -7.60
C THR A 45 -8.28 5.48 -8.27
N GLU A 46 -7.19 5.95 -7.67
CA GLU A 46 -6.36 7.03 -8.20
C GLU A 46 -4.87 6.73 -8.03
N CYS A 47 -4.03 7.44 -8.76
CA CYS A 47 -2.59 7.33 -8.58
C CYS A 47 -2.12 8.19 -7.41
N GLY A 48 -1.00 7.83 -6.81
CA GLY A 48 -0.41 8.60 -5.73
C GLY A 48 0.82 7.97 -5.14
N TRP A 49 1.35 8.64 -4.15
CA TRP A 49 2.48 8.18 -3.35
C TRP A 49 2.00 7.85 -1.94
N ILE A 50 2.34 6.66 -1.48
CA ILE A 50 2.01 6.21 -0.13
C ILE A 50 3.31 6.03 0.64
N THR A 51 3.45 6.76 1.75
CA THR A 51 4.65 6.66 2.59
C THR A 51 4.64 5.39 3.43
N GLY A 52 5.81 4.97 3.89
CA GLY A 52 5.94 3.83 4.80
C GLY A 52 5.12 4.02 6.07
N ASN A 53 5.06 5.23 6.60
CA ASN A 53 4.26 5.55 7.79
C ASN A 53 2.76 5.38 7.55
N GLN A 54 2.28 5.76 6.38
CA GLN A 54 0.87 5.59 6.00
C GLN A 54 0.50 4.11 5.84
N ILE A 55 1.37 3.32 5.22
CA ILE A 55 1.17 1.87 5.08
C ILE A 55 1.12 1.21 6.46
N GLU A 56 2.03 1.57 7.34
CA GLU A 56 2.08 1.03 8.70
C GLU A 56 0.84 1.43 9.52
N ALA A 57 0.41 2.69 9.41
CA ALA A 57 -0.80 3.16 10.07
C ALA A 57 -2.04 2.39 9.60
N ALA A 58 -2.15 2.14 8.31
CA ALA A 58 -3.24 1.36 7.72
C ALA A 58 -3.22 -0.09 8.24
N ARG A 59 -2.05 -0.71 8.26
CA ARG A 59 -1.87 -2.08 8.79
C ARG A 59 -2.31 -2.17 10.25
N ILE A 60 -1.90 -1.23 11.07
CA ILE A 60 -2.27 -1.18 12.49
C ILE A 60 -3.79 -1.03 12.65
N ALA A 61 -4.42 -0.16 11.85
CA ALA A 61 -5.86 0.04 11.90
C ALA A 61 -6.63 -1.25 11.58
N VAL A 62 -6.20 -1.98 10.56
CA VAL A 62 -6.79 -3.27 10.18
C VAL A 62 -6.60 -4.29 11.31
N ASN A 63 -5.38 -4.44 11.81
CA ASN A 63 -5.06 -5.43 12.84
C ASN A 63 -5.82 -5.17 14.14
N ARG A 64 -6.02 -3.93 14.52
CA ARG A 64 -6.81 -3.58 15.71
C ARG A 64 -8.25 -3.98 15.57
N TYR A 65 -8.82 -3.80 14.40
CA TYR A 65 -10.22 -4.10 14.17
C TYR A 65 -10.50 -5.61 14.12
N ILE A 66 -9.70 -6.34 13.34
CA ILE A 66 -9.87 -7.78 13.22
C ILE A 66 -9.31 -8.56 14.42
N LYS A 67 -8.53 -7.88 15.27
CA LYS A 67 -7.83 -8.45 16.41
C LYS A 67 -6.94 -9.61 15.97
N ARG A 68 -7.12 -10.81 16.40
CA ARG A 68 -6.32 -11.97 15.98
C ARG A 68 -7.13 -12.98 15.14
N GLY A 69 -8.27 -12.55 14.63
CA GLY A 69 -9.21 -13.44 13.98
C GLY A 69 -9.00 -13.70 12.50
N GLY A 70 -8.00 -13.07 11.87
CA GLY A 70 -7.80 -13.23 10.45
C GLY A 70 -6.36 -13.03 10.03
N LYS A 71 -6.13 -13.05 8.71
CA LYS A 71 -4.83 -12.79 8.10
C LYS A 71 -4.87 -11.53 7.26
N VAL A 72 -3.77 -10.79 7.27
CA VAL A 72 -3.61 -9.54 6.52
C VAL A 72 -2.33 -9.63 5.70
N TRP A 73 -2.41 -9.25 4.44
CA TRP A 73 -1.25 -9.15 3.54
C TRP A 73 -1.12 -7.70 3.09
N ILE A 74 0.07 -7.15 3.27
CA ILE A 74 0.41 -5.83 2.73
C ILE A 74 1.10 -6.05 1.40
N LYS A 75 0.49 -5.54 0.33
CA LYS A 75 0.90 -5.82 -1.06
C LYS A 75 1.76 -4.72 -1.67
N VAL A 76 2.08 -3.67 -0.94
CA VAL A 76 2.90 -2.56 -1.40
C VAL A 76 4.07 -2.34 -0.48
N PHE A 77 5.18 -1.86 -1.03
CA PHE A 77 6.38 -1.54 -0.29
C PHE A 77 6.94 -0.19 -0.75
N PRO A 78 7.37 0.68 0.17
CA PRO A 78 7.91 1.98 -0.19
C PRO A 78 9.36 1.86 -0.66
N ASP A 79 9.56 1.76 -1.96
CA ASP A 79 10.86 1.56 -2.59
C ASP A 79 11.41 2.79 -3.31
N LYS A 80 10.62 3.86 -3.45
CA LYS A 80 11.05 5.09 -4.12
C LYS A 80 11.49 6.13 -3.10
N PRO A 81 12.76 6.58 -3.14
CA PRO A 81 13.21 7.65 -2.27
C PRO A 81 12.72 9.02 -2.74
N ILE A 82 12.23 9.83 -1.81
CA ILE A 82 11.83 11.21 -2.07
C ILE A 82 12.83 12.12 -1.41
N THR A 83 13.32 13.09 -2.19
CA THR A 83 14.27 14.09 -1.72
C THR A 83 13.54 15.41 -1.48
N LYS A 84 13.98 16.11 -0.43
CA LYS A 84 13.48 17.44 -0.10
C LYS A 84 14.66 18.33 0.18
N LYS A 85 14.75 19.48 -0.50
CA LYS A 85 15.78 20.46 -0.21
C LYS A 85 15.38 21.24 1.04
N PRO A 86 16.35 21.53 1.95
CA PRO A 86 16.08 22.46 3.04
C PRO A 86 15.65 23.83 2.51
N ALA A 87 14.81 24.53 3.26
CA ALA A 87 14.30 25.83 2.86
C ALA A 87 15.41 26.88 2.60
N GLU A 88 16.57 26.71 3.24
CA GLU A 88 17.74 27.61 3.13
C GLU A 88 18.66 27.25 1.96
N THR A 89 18.43 26.15 1.26
CA THR A 89 19.29 25.72 0.15
C THR A 89 18.94 26.49 -1.11
N ARG A 90 19.98 27.05 -1.77
CA ARG A 90 19.80 27.75 -3.05
C ARG A 90 19.34 26.79 -4.13
N MET A 91 18.45 27.26 -5.00
CA MET A 91 18.03 26.50 -6.17
C MET A 91 19.24 26.23 -7.07
N GLY A 92 19.37 25.00 -7.56
CA GLY A 92 20.42 24.59 -8.46
C GLY A 92 21.65 23.96 -7.84
N SER A 93 21.72 23.84 -6.51
CA SER A 93 22.86 23.21 -5.82
C SER A 93 22.77 21.68 -5.73
N GLY A 94 22.09 21.05 -6.69
CA GLY A 94 21.92 19.59 -6.74
C GLY A 94 20.69 19.08 -6.02
N LYS A 95 20.46 17.79 -6.14
CA LYS A 95 19.32 17.10 -5.54
C LYS A 95 19.56 16.89 -4.04
N GLY A 96 18.56 17.18 -3.23
CA GLY A 96 18.63 16.98 -1.78
C GLY A 96 18.82 15.52 -1.37
N SER A 97 19.14 15.29 -0.10
CA SER A 97 19.27 13.92 0.43
C SER A 97 17.90 13.23 0.51
N PRO A 98 17.83 11.89 0.37
CA PRO A 98 16.59 11.17 0.57
C PRO A 98 16.04 11.40 1.99
N GLU A 99 14.79 11.83 2.09
CA GLU A 99 14.17 12.16 3.37
C GLU A 99 13.18 11.07 3.81
N TYR A 100 12.46 10.49 2.86
CA TYR A 100 11.52 9.43 3.14
C TYR A 100 11.31 8.57 1.89
N TRP A 101 10.68 7.42 2.09
CA TRP A 101 10.42 6.45 1.04
C TRP A 101 8.92 6.30 0.79
N VAL A 102 8.54 6.14 -0.47
CA VAL A 102 7.15 6.01 -0.86
C VAL A 102 6.95 4.83 -1.80
N ALA A 103 5.75 4.26 -1.77
CA ALA A 103 5.26 3.35 -2.79
C ALA A 103 4.49 4.15 -3.83
N VAL A 104 4.85 4.00 -5.10
CA VAL A 104 4.11 4.61 -6.20
C VAL A 104 2.99 3.66 -6.60
N VAL A 105 1.76 4.13 -6.55
CA VAL A 105 0.60 3.31 -6.90
C VAL A 105 -0.15 3.93 -8.08
N LYS A 106 -0.66 3.05 -8.93
CA LYS A 106 -1.51 3.40 -10.07
C LYS A 106 -2.94 2.95 -9.79
N PRO A 107 -3.95 3.56 -10.44
CA PRO A 107 -5.33 3.12 -10.28
C PRO A 107 -5.48 1.62 -10.55
N GLY A 108 -6.17 0.92 -9.68
CA GLY A 108 -6.37 -0.53 -9.77
C GLY A 108 -5.43 -1.37 -8.92
N ARG A 109 -4.42 -0.77 -8.28
CA ARG A 109 -3.48 -1.52 -7.42
C ARG A 109 -4.17 -1.97 -6.13
N VAL A 110 -4.04 -3.25 -5.80
CA VAL A 110 -4.48 -3.78 -4.50
C VAL A 110 -3.38 -3.52 -3.48
N LEU A 111 -3.72 -2.84 -2.40
CA LEU A 111 -2.78 -2.43 -1.35
C LEU A 111 -2.74 -3.40 -0.19
N ILE A 112 -3.90 -3.85 0.28
CA ILE A 112 -4.06 -4.69 1.46
C ILE A 112 -5.08 -5.77 1.12
N GLU A 113 -4.81 -7.01 1.56
CA GLU A 113 -5.74 -8.12 1.44
C GLU A 113 -6.04 -8.69 2.83
N ILE A 114 -7.27 -9.16 3.03
CA ILE A 114 -7.73 -9.76 4.27
C ILE A 114 -8.41 -11.09 3.97
N ALA A 115 -8.19 -12.06 4.85
CA ALA A 115 -8.90 -13.35 4.83
C ALA A 115 -9.17 -13.84 6.24
N GLY A 116 -10.09 -14.79 6.36
CA GLY A 116 -10.40 -15.45 7.64
C GLY A 116 -11.35 -14.67 8.55
N VAL A 117 -12.05 -13.66 8.02
CA VAL A 117 -13.04 -12.86 8.74
C VAL A 117 -14.31 -12.75 7.89
N SER A 118 -15.45 -12.39 8.54
CA SER A 118 -16.69 -12.16 7.81
C SER A 118 -16.58 -10.94 6.89
N GLU A 119 -17.46 -10.86 5.91
CA GLU A 119 -17.48 -9.73 4.98
C GLU A 119 -17.66 -8.39 5.70
N GLU A 120 -18.57 -8.34 6.68
CA GLU A 120 -18.82 -7.12 7.45
C GLU A 120 -17.57 -6.63 8.19
N VAL A 121 -16.87 -7.56 8.85
CA VAL A 121 -15.64 -7.27 9.58
C VAL A 121 -14.54 -6.82 8.59
N ALA A 122 -14.39 -7.52 7.48
CA ALA A 122 -13.39 -7.16 6.46
C ALA A 122 -13.65 -5.76 5.89
N ARG A 123 -14.88 -5.45 5.53
CA ARG A 123 -15.25 -4.15 4.97
C ARG A 123 -14.98 -3.02 5.95
N GLU A 124 -15.32 -3.19 7.22
CA GLU A 124 -15.08 -2.18 8.24
C GLU A 124 -13.60 -1.99 8.52
N ALA A 125 -12.83 -3.09 8.59
CA ALA A 125 -11.38 -3.01 8.78
C ALA A 125 -10.70 -2.26 7.63
N LEU A 126 -11.08 -2.57 6.38
CA LEU A 126 -10.53 -1.90 5.21
C LEU A 126 -10.97 -0.45 5.11
N ARG A 127 -12.19 -0.12 5.54
CA ARG A 127 -12.66 1.26 5.64
C ARG A 127 -11.80 2.08 6.59
N LEU A 128 -11.46 1.52 7.74
CA LEU A 128 -10.58 2.18 8.71
C LEU A 128 -9.17 2.37 8.15
N ALA A 129 -8.66 1.38 7.43
CA ALA A 129 -7.37 1.50 6.76
C ALA A 129 -7.37 2.60 5.69
N MET A 130 -8.46 2.71 4.94
CA MET A 130 -8.62 3.71 3.88
C MET A 130 -8.44 5.14 4.40
N HIS A 131 -8.90 5.41 5.62
CA HIS A 131 -8.75 6.74 6.24
C HIS A 131 -7.30 7.11 6.57
N LYS A 132 -6.40 6.14 6.59
CA LYS A 132 -4.97 6.36 6.85
C LYS A 132 -4.17 6.57 5.58
N LEU A 133 -4.77 6.39 4.43
CA LEU A 133 -4.10 6.47 3.13
C LEU A 133 -4.43 7.78 2.42
N PRO A 134 -3.47 8.34 1.64
CA PRO A 134 -3.67 9.62 0.94
C PRO A 134 -4.45 9.48 -0.37
N VAL A 135 -4.67 8.27 -0.85
CA VAL A 135 -5.34 8.00 -2.13
C VAL A 135 -6.73 7.45 -1.89
N LYS A 136 -7.62 7.71 -2.83
CA LYS A 136 -8.97 7.13 -2.80
C LYS A 136 -8.90 5.65 -3.13
N CYS A 137 -9.65 4.87 -2.39
CA CYS A 137 -9.67 3.41 -2.51
C CYS A 137 -11.09 2.89 -2.52
N LYS A 138 -11.25 1.67 -2.99
CA LYS A 138 -12.49 0.92 -2.90
C LYS A 138 -12.22 -0.47 -2.34
N ILE A 139 -13.21 -1.08 -1.75
CA ILE A 139 -13.11 -2.44 -1.22
C ILE A 139 -13.60 -3.39 -2.30
N ILE A 140 -12.77 -4.38 -2.63
CA ILE A 140 -13.10 -5.41 -3.61
C ILE A 140 -13.09 -6.78 -2.97
N ALA A 141 -13.88 -7.69 -3.53
CA ALA A 141 -13.84 -9.10 -3.17
C ALA A 141 -13.06 -9.87 -4.23
N ARG A 142 -12.67 -11.10 -3.92
CA ARG A 142 -12.08 -12.01 -4.90
C ARG A 142 -13.05 -12.18 -6.06
N GLU A 143 -12.51 -12.19 -7.30
CA GLU A 143 -13.34 -12.15 -8.49
C GLU A 143 -14.34 -13.30 -8.59
N ALA A 144 -15.60 -12.95 -8.93
CA ALA A 144 -16.68 -13.90 -9.07
C ALA A 144 -16.46 -14.94 -10.19
N ALA A 145 -15.69 -14.57 -11.22
CA ALA A 145 -15.36 -15.48 -12.33
C ALA A 145 -14.58 -16.73 -11.88
N GLU A 146 -13.73 -16.60 -10.86
CA GLU A 146 -13.03 -17.73 -10.27
C GLU A 146 -13.98 -18.64 -9.48
N MET A 147 -14.99 -18.06 -8.85
CA MET A 147 -16.00 -18.81 -8.11
C MET A 147 -16.95 -19.57 -9.03
N GLU A 148 -17.31 -18.99 -10.16
CA GLU A 148 -18.16 -19.64 -11.17
C GLU A 148 -17.44 -20.80 -11.84
N GLY A 149 -16.14 -20.70 -12.04
CA GLY A 149 -15.31 -21.77 -12.57
C GLY A 149 -15.27 -23.00 -11.64
N GLU A 150 -15.20 -22.77 -10.35
CA GLU A 150 -15.21 -23.84 -9.35
C GLU A 150 -16.58 -24.54 -9.22
N THR A 151 -17.66 -23.81 -9.43
CA THR A 151 -19.01 -24.40 -9.33
C THR A 151 -19.41 -25.17 -10.59
N ASN A 152 -18.83 -24.86 -11.74
CA ASN A 152 -19.13 -25.57 -13.00
C ASN A 152 -18.32 -26.85 -13.19
N GLU A 153 -17.28 -27.05 -12.43
CA GLU A 153 -16.48 -28.28 -12.45
C GLU A 153 -16.92 -29.32 -11.40
N GLY A 154 -17.88 -28.97 -10.60
CA GLY A 154 -18.49 -29.88 -9.62
C GLY A 154 -19.74 -30.62 -10.17
#